data_23e02c74f3f2348f0db3db227482ee44
#
_entry.id   23e02c74f3f2348f0db3db227482ee44
#
_cell.length_a   1.000
_cell.length_b   1.000
_cell.length_c   1.000
_cell.angle_alpha   90.00
_cell.angle_beta   90.00
_cell.angle_gamma   90.00
#
_symmetry.space_group_name_H-M   'P 1'
#
loop_
_entity.id
_entity.type
_entity.pdbx_description
1 polymer ?
#
loop_
_entity_poly.entity_id
_entity_poly.type
_entity_poly.pdbx_seq_one_letter_code
_entity_poly.pdbx_strand_id
1 'polypeptide(L)'
;MPITLRIFRFDPEKDKEPHYQTYPLEAEPTDRLLDCLNRIRWEQDPTLSFRMSCGHGICGSDGMRINGICGLACQKLVKDFLEGEEILLEPLPVFKVIKDLIVDLGLFLEKYNSIKPYLIAKTVPPEEERRQRPEEQRLFEAAIRCILCACCTASCPVNQSRETANYVGPAALVRAFRYLFDSRDEATAERISLLDHKDGAWGCQTLWKCTKVCPKQIPVTKEIGQIKRRIHEMKRK
;
A
#
# COMPACT_ATOMS: atom_id res chain seq x y z
N MET A 1 -20.47 19.36 -12.06
CA MET A 1 -21.53 18.40 -11.63
C MET A 1 -21.59 18.39 -10.11
N PRO A 2 -22.79 18.37 -9.52
CA PRO A 2 -22.93 18.25 -8.07
C PRO A 2 -22.46 16.86 -7.61
N ILE A 3 -21.62 16.83 -6.57
CA ILE A 3 -21.19 15.61 -5.89
C ILE A 3 -21.30 15.80 -4.38
N THR A 4 -21.34 14.70 -3.68
CA THR A 4 -21.40 14.68 -2.21
C THR A 4 -20.31 13.75 -1.68
N LEU A 5 -19.38 14.28 -0.88
CA LEU A 5 -18.39 13.47 -0.18
C LEU A 5 -18.86 13.24 1.25
N ARG A 6 -19.01 11.99 1.65
CA ARG A 6 -19.21 11.57 3.03
C ARG A 6 -17.90 11.08 3.61
N ILE A 7 -17.35 11.83 4.55
CA ILE A 7 -16.00 11.66 5.04
C ILE A 7 -16.02 11.20 6.50
N PHE A 8 -15.25 10.17 6.81
CA PHE A 8 -14.97 9.75 8.17
C PHE A 8 -14.21 10.86 8.91
N ARG A 9 -14.73 11.25 10.08
CA ARG A 9 -14.18 12.29 10.93
C ARG A 9 -13.87 11.72 12.31
N PHE A 10 -12.71 12.05 12.83
CA PHE A 10 -12.29 11.73 14.18
C PHE A 10 -11.11 12.61 14.61
N ASP A 11 -11.30 13.40 15.64
CA ASP A 11 -10.25 14.14 16.32
C ASP A 11 -10.11 13.60 17.76
N PRO A 12 -9.02 12.88 18.11
CA PRO A 12 -8.88 12.24 19.42
C PRO A 12 -8.86 13.23 20.60
N GLU A 13 -8.64 14.53 20.34
CA GLU A 13 -8.66 15.57 21.38
C GLU A 13 -10.09 16.11 21.63
N LYS A 14 -11.03 15.87 20.71
CA LYS A 14 -12.37 16.47 20.76
C LYS A 14 -13.49 15.43 20.72
N ASP A 15 -13.31 14.34 19.97
CA ASP A 15 -14.35 13.39 19.69
C ASP A 15 -14.26 12.18 20.61
N LYS A 16 -15.40 11.79 21.19
CA LYS A 16 -15.49 10.53 21.95
C LYS A 16 -15.52 9.32 21.04
N GLU A 17 -16.19 9.45 19.89
CA GLU A 17 -16.37 8.40 18.90
C GLU A 17 -16.23 8.98 17.47
N PRO A 18 -15.77 8.17 16.51
CA PRO A 18 -15.79 8.56 15.11
C PRO A 18 -17.20 8.84 14.60
N HIS A 19 -17.32 9.78 13.68
CA HIS A 19 -18.58 10.10 13.00
C HIS A 19 -18.33 10.33 11.50
N TYR A 20 -19.40 10.54 10.75
CA TYR A 20 -19.31 10.91 9.34
C TYR A 20 -19.88 12.31 9.14
N GLN A 21 -19.20 13.08 8.30
CA GLN A 21 -19.65 14.41 7.89
C GLN A 21 -19.79 14.46 6.37
N THR A 22 -20.86 15.09 5.91
CA THR A 22 -21.21 15.19 4.49
C THR A 22 -20.87 16.57 3.97
N TYR A 23 -20.20 16.62 2.82
CA TYR A 23 -19.77 17.84 2.16
C TYR A 23 -20.28 17.87 0.72
N PRO A 24 -21.29 18.69 0.42
CA PRO A 24 -21.69 18.92 -0.97
C PRO A 24 -20.72 19.88 -1.65
N LEU A 25 -20.41 19.63 -2.91
CA LEU A 25 -19.59 20.52 -3.73
C LEU A 25 -19.89 20.37 -5.22
N GLU A 26 -19.62 21.43 -5.99
CA GLU A 26 -19.59 21.36 -7.44
C GLU A 26 -18.18 20.96 -7.90
N ALA A 27 -18.06 19.97 -8.76
CA ALA A 27 -16.78 19.51 -9.28
C ALA A 27 -16.84 19.24 -10.78
N GLU A 28 -15.70 19.36 -11.44
CA GLU A 28 -15.56 18.97 -12.83
C GLU A 28 -15.38 17.45 -12.95
N PRO A 29 -15.86 16.80 -14.02
CA PRO A 29 -15.71 15.36 -14.21
C PRO A 29 -14.24 14.89 -14.18
N THR A 30 -13.31 15.77 -14.50
CA THR A 30 -11.85 15.52 -14.52
C THR A 30 -11.15 15.84 -13.22
N ASP A 31 -11.84 16.44 -12.23
CA ASP A 31 -11.29 16.67 -10.91
C ASP A 31 -10.98 15.34 -10.23
N ARG A 32 -9.89 15.31 -9.46
CA ARG A 32 -9.54 14.16 -8.62
C ARG A 32 -10.22 14.29 -7.27
N LEU A 33 -10.51 13.19 -6.62
CA LEU A 33 -11.03 13.24 -5.25
C LEU A 33 -10.08 14.01 -4.31
N LEU A 34 -8.77 13.98 -4.57
CA LEU A 34 -7.80 14.78 -3.82
C LEU A 34 -8.02 16.28 -4.01
N ASP A 35 -8.39 16.72 -5.21
CA ASP A 35 -8.69 18.15 -5.48
C ASP A 35 -9.98 18.56 -4.75
N CYS A 36 -10.99 17.71 -4.73
CA CYS A 36 -12.22 17.91 -3.96
C CYS A 36 -11.94 17.99 -2.45
N LEU A 37 -11.10 17.12 -1.90
CA LEU A 37 -10.68 17.17 -0.49
C LEU A 37 -9.95 18.47 -0.15
N ASN A 38 -9.08 18.97 -1.04
CA ASN A 38 -8.42 20.25 -0.87
C ASN A 38 -9.40 21.41 -0.84
N ARG A 39 -10.38 21.43 -1.76
CA ARG A 39 -11.41 22.47 -1.79
C ARG A 39 -12.26 22.45 -0.52
N ILE A 40 -12.70 21.29 -0.04
CA ILE A 40 -13.41 21.17 1.22
C ILE A 40 -12.57 21.77 2.36
N ARG A 41 -11.28 21.43 2.45
CA ARG A 41 -10.40 21.94 3.50
C ARG A 41 -10.20 23.46 3.42
N TRP A 42 -10.16 24.04 2.24
CA TRP A 42 -9.93 25.47 2.06
C TRP A 42 -11.20 26.31 2.19
N GLU A 43 -12.34 25.79 1.74
CA GLU A 43 -13.56 26.57 1.56
C GLU A 43 -14.64 26.24 2.60
N GLN A 44 -14.69 24.98 3.12
CA GLN A 44 -15.78 24.53 3.98
C GLN A 44 -15.31 24.16 5.40
N ASP A 45 -14.21 23.37 5.51
CA ASP A 45 -13.77 22.82 6.79
C ASP A 45 -12.24 22.71 6.90
N PRO A 46 -11.57 23.72 7.47
CA PRO A 46 -10.12 23.75 7.62
C PRO A 46 -9.58 22.70 8.61
N THR A 47 -10.45 22.04 9.38
CA THR A 47 -10.05 21.00 10.35
C THR A 47 -9.87 19.63 9.70
N LEU A 48 -10.36 19.43 8.47
CA LEU A 48 -10.27 18.15 7.74
C LEU A 48 -8.80 17.76 7.51
N SER A 49 -8.45 16.56 7.99
CA SER A 49 -7.08 16.08 8.00
C SER A 49 -6.89 14.87 7.08
N PHE A 50 -5.99 14.99 6.13
CA PHE A 50 -5.55 13.91 5.21
C PHE A 50 -4.12 14.16 4.76
N ARG A 51 -3.44 13.09 4.32
CA ARG A 51 -2.09 13.21 3.76
C ARG A 51 -2.16 13.47 2.26
N MET A 52 -1.29 14.36 1.79
CA MET A 52 -1.08 14.61 0.37
C MET A 52 0.36 15.03 0.10
N SER A 53 0.83 14.78 -1.13
CA SER A 53 2.12 15.25 -1.60
C SER A 53 2.11 15.44 -3.12
N CYS A 54 2.53 14.44 -3.93
CA CYS A 54 2.75 14.60 -5.37
C CYS A 54 1.47 14.86 -6.20
N GLY A 55 0.31 14.38 -5.78
CA GLY A 55 -0.96 14.52 -6.49
C GLY A 55 -1.09 13.72 -7.79
N HIS A 56 -0.16 12.80 -8.11
CA HIS A 56 -0.16 12.06 -9.40
C HIS A 56 0.27 10.58 -9.26
N GLY A 57 0.00 9.97 -8.10
CA GLY A 57 0.14 8.51 -7.92
C GLY A 57 1.57 7.99 -7.79
N ILE A 58 2.53 8.82 -7.33
CA ILE A 58 3.94 8.43 -7.16
C ILE A 58 4.34 8.31 -5.69
N CYS A 59 3.88 9.22 -4.81
CA CYS A 59 4.28 9.21 -3.40
C CYS A 59 3.47 8.23 -2.54
N GLY A 60 2.24 7.87 -2.93
CA GLY A 60 1.37 6.96 -2.18
C GLY A 60 0.80 7.53 -0.88
N SER A 61 0.99 8.83 -0.58
CA SER A 61 0.62 9.42 0.71
C SER A 61 -0.90 9.54 0.94
N ASP A 62 -1.67 9.69 -0.12
CA ASP A 62 -3.12 9.89 -0.14
C ASP A 62 -3.93 8.58 -0.25
N GLY A 63 -3.34 7.48 0.23
CA GLY A 63 -4.02 6.19 0.32
C GLY A 63 -5.17 6.23 1.31
N MET A 64 -6.38 5.84 0.87
CA MET A 64 -7.59 5.77 1.69
C MET A 64 -8.56 4.71 1.18
N ARG A 65 -9.67 4.48 1.87
CA ARG A 65 -10.76 3.63 1.42
C ARG A 65 -11.84 4.50 0.78
N ILE A 66 -12.15 4.24 -0.47
CA ILE A 66 -13.10 4.98 -1.31
C ILE A 66 -14.20 4.02 -1.71
N ASN A 67 -15.45 4.26 -1.30
CA ASN A 67 -16.58 3.36 -1.50
C ASN A 67 -16.23 1.89 -1.20
N GLY A 68 -15.54 1.67 -0.05
CA GLY A 68 -15.16 0.33 0.40
C GLY A 68 -13.88 -0.26 -0.25
N ILE A 69 -13.29 0.38 -1.25
CA ILE A 69 -12.10 -0.08 -1.97
C ILE A 69 -10.90 0.82 -1.65
N CYS A 70 -9.77 0.23 -1.21
CA CYS A 70 -8.56 1.01 -0.97
C CYS A 70 -7.94 1.49 -2.30
N GLY A 71 -7.53 2.76 -2.33
CA GLY A 71 -6.94 3.40 -3.50
C GLY A 71 -6.29 4.73 -3.16
N LEU A 72 -5.82 5.44 -4.17
CA LEU A 72 -5.25 6.78 -4.04
C LEU A 72 -6.28 7.83 -4.47
N ALA A 73 -6.54 8.82 -3.62
CA ALA A 73 -7.48 9.89 -3.93
C ALA A 73 -7.05 10.72 -5.16
N CYS A 74 -5.74 10.86 -5.37
CA CYS A 74 -5.17 11.56 -6.54
C CYS A 74 -5.31 10.80 -7.88
N GLN A 75 -5.75 9.53 -7.85
CA GLN A 75 -5.94 8.72 -9.05
C GLN A 75 -7.41 8.37 -9.32
N LYS A 76 -8.33 8.84 -8.50
CA LYS A 76 -9.77 8.68 -8.69
C LYS A 76 -10.37 9.99 -9.17
N LEU A 77 -10.99 9.95 -10.35
CA LEU A 77 -11.64 11.09 -10.96
C LEU A 77 -13.12 11.11 -10.55
N VAL A 78 -13.70 12.31 -10.49
CA VAL A 78 -15.13 12.48 -10.19
C VAL A 78 -16.01 11.71 -11.17
N LYS A 79 -15.67 11.68 -12.46
CA LYS A 79 -16.37 10.90 -13.49
C LYS A 79 -16.34 9.38 -13.30
N ASP A 80 -15.48 8.85 -12.41
CA ASP A 80 -15.43 7.42 -12.10
C ASP A 80 -16.63 6.99 -11.21
N PHE A 81 -17.43 7.96 -10.73
CA PHE A 81 -18.59 7.77 -9.87
C PHE A 81 -19.86 8.22 -10.60
N LEU A 82 -21.00 7.65 -10.21
CA LEU A 82 -22.29 8.02 -10.79
C LEU A 82 -22.73 9.42 -10.32
N GLU A 83 -23.38 10.17 -11.19
CA GLU A 83 -23.92 11.47 -10.83
C GLU A 83 -24.96 11.34 -9.70
N GLY A 84 -24.83 12.17 -8.66
CA GLY A 84 -25.66 12.12 -7.46
C GLY A 84 -25.32 11.01 -6.46
N GLU A 85 -24.33 10.15 -6.74
CA GLU A 85 -23.85 9.16 -5.78
C GLU A 85 -23.08 9.85 -4.65
N GLU A 86 -23.36 9.44 -3.40
CA GLU A 86 -22.55 9.82 -2.24
C GLU A 86 -21.25 9.03 -2.26
N ILE A 87 -20.10 9.72 -2.29
CA ILE A 87 -18.79 9.10 -2.29
C ILE A 87 -18.29 9.00 -0.85
N LEU A 88 -18.18 7.77 -0.33
CA LEU A 88 -17.71 7.50 1.02
C LEU A 88 -16.18 7.44 1.07
N LEU A 89 -15.58 8.30 1.91
CA LEU A 89 -14.14 8.34 2.15
C LEU A 89 -13.82 7.97 3.60
N GLU A 90 -12.96 6.97 3.78
CA GLU A 90 -12.58 6.43 5.07
C GLU A 90 -11.06 6.22 5.16
N PRO A 91 -10.48 6.21 6.37
CA PRO A 91 -9.08 5.88 6.55
C PRO A 91 -8.79 4.44 6.08
N LEU A 92 -7.54 4.15 5.76
CA LEU A 92 -7.10 2.79 5.45
C LEU A 92 -7.42 1.85 6.62
N PRO A 93 -8.21 0.76 6.40
CA PRO A 93 -8.50 -0.19 7.46
C PRO A 93 -7.24 -0.89 7.97
N VAL A 94 -7.33 -1.53 9.12
CA VAL A 94 -6.27 -2.22 9.90
C VAL A 94 -5.23 -1.33 10.55
N PHE A 95 -5.21 -0.05 10.22
CA PHE A 95 -4.31 0.91 10.84
C PHE A 95 -5.03 1.73 11.90
N LYS A 96 -4.31 2.11 12.96
CA LYS A 96 -4.83 3.02 13.97
C LYS A 96 -5.04 4.40 13.36
N VAL A 97 -6.24 4.96 13.52
CA VAL A 97 -6.52 6.32 13.09
C VAL A 97 -5.81 7.30 14.03
N ILE A 98 -5.10 8.25 13.46
CA ILE A 98 -4.51 9.39 14.17
C ILE A 98 -5.52 10.54 14.22
N LYS A 99 -6.02 10.92 13.04
CA LYS A 99 -7.06 11.95 12.89
C LYS A 99 -7.69 11.82 11.51
N ASP A 100 -9.01 11.84 11.44
CA ASP A 100 -9.79 11.74 10.19
C ASP A 100 -9.28 10.62 9.26
N LEU A 101 -8.74 10.97 8.09
CA LEU A 101 -8.20 10.03 7.09
C LEU A 101 -6.71 9.69 7.31
N ILE A 102 -6.09 10.24 8.35
CA ILE A 102 -4.68 10.00 8.68
C ILE A 102 -4.57 8.79 9.60
N VAL A 103 -3.76 7.81 9.20
CA VAL A 103 -3.48 6.59 9.96
C VAL A 103 -2.02 6.49 10.37
N ASP A 104 -1.76 5.74 11.44
CA ASP A 104 -0.43 5.36 11.90
C ASP A 104 0.13 4.23 11.03
N LEU A 105 1.27 4.46 10.42
CA LEU A 105 1.99 3.50 9.59
C LEU A 105 3.21 2.89 10.30
N GLY A 106 3.41 3.12 11.60
CA GLY A 106 4.56 2.64 12.36
C GLY A 106 4.77 1.13 12.23
N LEU A 107 3.75 0.34 12.60
CA LEU A 107 3.80 -1.12 12.49
C LEU A 107 4.00 -1.61 11.01
N PHE A 108 3.43 -0.91 10.05
CA PHE A 108 3.62 -1.22 8.63
C PHE A 108 5.09 -1.06 8.22
N LEU A 109 5.73 0.01 8.66
CA LEU A 109 7.15 0.28 8.39
C LEU A 109 8.07 -0.67 9.15
N GLU A 110 7.74 -1.05 10.38
CA GLU A 110 8.46 -2.08 11.13
C GLU A 110 8.47 -3.42 10.39
N LYS A 111 7.29 -3.89 9.95
CA LYS A 111 7.16 -5.10 9.14
C LYS A 111 7.90 -5.00 7.79
N TYR A 112 7.86 -3.83 7.16
CA TYR A 112 8.64 -3.55 5.96
C TYR A 112 10.14 -3.65 6.23
N ASN A 113 10.64 -3.06 7.32
CA ASN A 113 12.05 -3.08 7.66
C ASN A 113 12.56 -4.47 8.08
N SER A 114 11.68 -5.30 8.68
CA SER A 114 12.04 -6.66 9.12
C SER A 114 12.56 -7.56 8.00
N ILE A 115 12.19 -7.30 6.75
CA ILE A 115 12.62 -8.08 5.58
C ILE A 115 13.92 -7.55 4.96
N LYS A 116 14.62 -6.60 5.59
CA LYS A 116 15.86 -5.98 5.08
C LYS A 116 15.68 -5.43 3.66
N PRO A 117 14.91 -4.34 3.47
CA PRO A 117 14.49 -3.86 2.14
C PRO A 117 15.57 -3.06 1.40
N TYR A 118 16.79 -3.59 1.34
CA TYR A 118 17.96 -3.01 0.67
C TYR A 118 18.83 -4.11 0.07
N LEU A 119 19.65 -3.77 -0.93
CA LEU A 119 20.57 -4.69 -1.57
C LEU A 119 21.67 -5.10 -0.58
N ILE A 120 21.92 -6.40 -0.45
CA ILE A 120 23.00 -6.95 0.37
C ILE A 120 24.02 -7.56 -0.57
N ALA A 121 25.18 -6.92 -0.67
CA ALA A 121 26.35 -7.41 -1.39
C ALA A 121 27.47 -7.66 -0.39
N LYS A 122 28.00 -8.88 -0.37
CA LYS A 122 29.07 -9.35 0.55
C LYS A 122 30.44 -9.31 -0.11
N THR A 123 30.46 -9.39 -1.43
CA THR A 123 31.69 -9.30 -2.22
C THR A 123 32.21 -7.86 -2.29
N VAL A 124 33.52 -7.71 -2.44
CA VAL A 124 34.15 -6.42 -2.64
C VAL A 124 33.50 -5.70 -3.83
N PRO A 125 33.18 -4.41 -3.69
CA PRO A 125 32.63 -3.65 -4.82
C PRO A 125 33.59 -3.71 -6.02
N PRO A 126 33.09 -3.94 -7.25
CA PRO A 126 33.93 -3.78 -8.45
C PRO A 126 34.38 -2.33 -8.59
N GLU A 127 35.43 -2.07 -9.36
CA GLU A 127 35.92 -0.70 -9.65
C GLU A 127 34.84 0.15 -10.34
N GLU A 128 34.00 -0.49 -11.15
CA GLU A 128 32.85 0.14 -11.80
C GLU A 128 31.55 -0.14 -11.01
N GLU A 129 30.46 -0.44 -11.68
CA GLU A 129 29.17 -0.76 -11.11
C GLU A 129 28.90 -2.28 -11.07
N ARG A 130 28.00 -2.72 -10.19
CA ARG A 130 27.47 -4.09 -10.21
C ARG A 130 26.49 -4.23 -11.38
N ARG A 131 26.98 -4.72 -12.50
CA ARG A 131 26.19 -4.86 -13.73
C ARG A 131 25.07 -5.89 -13.57
N GLN A 132 23.95 -5.64 -14.24
CA GLN A 132 22.80 -6.53 -14.30
C GLN A 132 22.28 -6.56 -15.73
N ARG A 133 21.97 -7.75 -16.24
CA ARG A 133 21.39 -7.89 -17.57
C ARG A 133 19.91 -7.49 -17.56
N PRO A 134 19.37 -6.96 -18.67
CA PRO A 134 17.97 -6.57 -18.77
C PRO A 134 16.99 -7.71 -18.43
N GLU A 135 17.34 -8.96 -18.79
CA GLU A 135 16.50 -10.14 -18.51
C GLU A 135 16.39 -10.41 -17.00
N GLU A 136 17.47 -10.20 -16.26
CA GLU A 136 17.51 -10.36 -14.80
C GLU A 136 16.68 -9.28 -14.10
N GLN A 137 16.75 -8.03 -14.58
CA GLN A 137 15.94 -6.93 -14.07
C GLN A 137 14.45 -7.17 -14.28
N ARG A 138 14.05 -7.70 -15.45
CA ARG A 138 12.64 -8.00 -15.77
C ARG A 138 11.99 -8.94 -14.78
N LEU A 139 12.76 -9.78 -14.08
CA LEU A 139 12.21 -10.73 -13.08
C LEU A 139 11.49 -10.00 -11.92
N PHE A 140 11.95 -8.82 -11.55
CA PHE A 140 11.41 -8.06 -10.42
C PHE A 140 11.00 -6.62 -10.76
N GLU A 141 10.96 -6.26 -12.04
CA GLU A 141 10.61 -4.91 -12.51
C GLU A 141 9.28 -4.42 -11.94
N ALA A 142 8.26 -5.28 -11.87
CA ALA A 142 6.96 -4.92 -11.31
C ALA A 142 7.10 -4.53 -9.83
N ALA A 143 7.89 -5.26 -9.04
CA ALA A 143 8.10 -4.99 -7.62
C ALA A 143 8.81 -3.64 -7.35
N ILE A 144 9.65 -3.16 -8.27
CA ILE A 144 10.32 -1.86 -8.16
C ILE A 144 9.30 -0.71 -8.10
N ARG A 145 8.17 -0.85 -8.78
CA ARG A 145 7.13 0.19 -8.86
C ARG A 145 6.35 0.40 -7.54
N CYS A 146 6.64 -0.39 -6.49
CA CYS A 146 5.97 -0.25 -5.21
C CYS A 146 6.27 1.10 -4.55
N ILE A 147 5.21 1.87 -4.27
CA ILE A 147 5.26 3.21 -3.67
C ILE A 147 4.89 3.22 -2.17
N LEU A 148 4.79 2.06 -1.54
CA LEU A 148 4.47 1.90 -0.11
C LEU A 148 3.18 2.61 0.34
N CYS A 149 2.17 2.70 -0.53
CA CYS A 149 0.88 3.34 -0.24
C CYS A 149 -0.01 2.58 0.77
N ALA A 150 0.41 1.41 1.21
CA ALA A 150 -0.29 0.53 2.16
C ALA A 150 -1.67 -0.03 1.71
N CYS A 151 -2.22 0.35 0.55
CA CYS A 151 -3.53 -0.13 0.07
C CYS A 151 -3.64 -1.65 0.02
N CYS A 152 -2.59 -2.35 -0.41
CA CYS A 152 -2.55 -3.82 -0.48
C CYS A 152 -2.59 -4.46 0.92
N THR A 153 -1.92 -3.87 1.91
CA THR A 153 -1.92 -4.32 3.31
C THR A 153 -3.28 -4.07 3.96
N ALA A 154 -3.86 -2.89 3.76
CA ALA A 154 -5.18 -2.51 4.24
C ALA A 154 -6.30 -3.41 3.69
N SER A 155 -6.20 -3.81 2.42
CA SER A 155 -7.19 -4.67 1.75
C SER A 155 -6.99 -6.16 1.98
N CYS A 156 -5.93 -6.57 2.67
CA CYS A 156 -5.63 -7.98 2.89
C CYS A 156 -6.49 -8.55 4.03
N PRO A 157 -7.38 -9.54 3.79
CA PRO A 157 -8.20 -10.12 4.84
C PRO A 157 -7.39 -10.76 5.97
N VAL A 158 -6.20 -11.28 5.66
CA VAL A 158 -5.28 -11.81 6.67
C VAL A 158 -4.82 -10.71 7.64
N ASN A 159 -4.48 -9.53 7.15
CA ASN A 159 -4.12 -8.40 8.01
C ASN A 159 -5.32 -7.81 8.80
N GLN A 160 -6.54 -8.08 8.35
CA GLN A 160 -7.76 -7.63 9.04
C GLN A 160 -8.14 -8.54 10.22
N SER A 161 -7.59 -9.76 10.29
CA SER A 161 -7.81 -10.68 11.41
C SER A 161 -6.83 -10.39 12.54
N ARG A 162 -7.35 -10.33 13.79
CA ARG A 162 -6.52 -10.19 14.99
C ARG A 162 -5.63 -11.42 15.23
N GLU A 163 -6.06 -12.60 14.82
CA GLU A 163 -5.33 -13.86 14.97
C GLU A 163 -4.05 -13.90 14.14
N THR A 164 -4.00 -13.14 13.06
CA THR A 164 -2.87 -13.07 12.11
C THR A 164 -2.16 -11.72 12.13
N ALA A 165 -2.25 -10.99 13.25
CA ALA A 165 -1.67 -9.64 13.41
C ALA A 165 -0.15 -9.60 13.13
N ASN A 166 0.57 -10.71 13.30
CA ASN A 166 2.01 -10.80 13.05
C ASN A 166 2.38 -11.01 11.57
N TYR A 167 1.41 -11.32 10.71
CA TYR A 167 1.68 -11.47 9.28
C TYR A 167 2.39 -10.23 8.72
N VAL A 168 3.54 -10.44 8.07
CA VAL A 168 4.38 -9.34 7.55
C VAL A 168 3.66 -8.48 6.51
N GLY A 169 2.69 -9.05 5.81
CA GLY A 169 1.85 -8.34 4.87
C GLY A 169 2.37 -8.31 3.42
N PRO A 170 1.47 -8.02 2.48
CA PRO A 170 1.78 -8.10 1.06
C PRO A 170 2.84 -7.08 0.61
N ALA A 171 2.88 -5.87 1.17
CA ALA A 171 3.85 -4.85 0.78
C ALA A 171 5.29 -5.26 1.13
N ALA A 172 5.51 -5.79 2.33
CA ALA A 172 6.81 -6.30 2.75
C ALA A 172 7.24 -7.48 1.85
N LEU A 173 6.31 -8.41 1.53
CA LEU A 173 6.61 -9.54 0.65
C LEU A 173 6.94 -9.11 -0.78
N VAL A 174 6.28 -8.11 -1.36
CA VAL A 174 6.66 -7.53 -2.66
C VAL A 174 8.08 -6.97 -2.61
N ARG A 175 8.43 -6.28 -1.54
CA ARG A 175 9.77 -5.74 -1.41
C ARG A 175 10.82 -6.83 -1.18
N ALA A 176 10.50 -7.86 -0.41
CA ALA A 176 11.36 -9.04 -0.25
C ALA A 176 11.56 -9.76 -1.59
N PHE A 177 10.50 -9.91 -2.40
CA PHE A 177 10.57 -10.48 -3.74
C PHE A 177 11.59 -9.74 -4.60
N ARG A 178 11.55 -8.40 -4.61
CA ARG A 178 12.49 -7.60 -5.39
C ARG A 178 13.94 -8.01 -5.14
N TYR A 179 14.34 -8.15 -3.88
CA TYR A 179 15.74 -8.46 -3.55
C TYR A 179 16.07 -9.96 -3.67
N LEU A 180 15.10 -10.83 -3.39
CA LEU A 180 15.28 -12.29 -3.56
C LEU A 180 15.52 -12.69 -5.02
N PHE A 181 15.02 -11.90 -5.97
CA PHE A 181 15.16 -12.13 -7.40
C PHE A 181 16.14 -11.15 -8.09
N ASP A 182 16.79 -10.27 -7.34
CA ASP A 182 17.85 -9.40 -7.87
C ASP A 182 19.17 -10.19 -7.95
N SER A 183 19.72 -10.37 -9.15
CA SER A 183 20.94 -11.13 -9.40
C SER A 183 22.18 -10.54 -8.71
N ARG A 184 22.11 -9.30 -8.25
CA ARG A 184 23.19 -8.60 -7.53
C ARG A 184 23.10 -8.78 -6.01
N ASP A 185 21.99 -9.36 -5.50
CA ASP A 185 21.81 -9.62 -4.07
C ASP A 185 22.42 -10.96 -3.68
N GLU A 186 23.31 -10.93 -2.69
CA GLU A 186 24.08 -12.09 -2.23
C GLU A 186 23.53 -12.69 -0.93
N ALA A 187 22.33 -12.25 -0.49
CA ALA A 187 21.75 -12.68 0.79
C ALA A 187 20.55 -13.64 0.63
N THR A 188 20.46 -14.41 -0.45
CA THR A 188 19.31 -15.29 -0.75
C THR A 188 18.93 -16.20 0.43
N ALA A 189 19.90 -16.89 1.05
CA ALA A 189 19.64 -17.79 2.18
C ALA A 189 19.10 -17.05 3.40
N GLU A 190 19.67 -15.90 3.72
CA GLU A 190 19.24 -15.04 4.81
C GLU A 190 17.82 -14.51 4.58
N ARG A 191 17.52 -14.06 3.37
CA ARG A 191 16.16 -13.59 3.01
C ARG A 191 15.13 -14.71 3.11
N ILE A 192 15.47 -15.91 2.67
CA ILE A 192 14.58 -17.06 2.80
C ILE A 192 14.30 -17.37 4.28
N SER A 193 15.32 -17.36 5.14
CA SER A 193 15.14 -17.53 6.58
C SER A 193 14.19 -16.51 7.20
N LEU A 194 14.24 -15.23 6.75
CA LEU A 194 13.32 -14.18 7.18
C LEU A 194 11.87 -14.37 6.67
N LEU A 195 11.65 -15.19 5.65
CA LEU A 195 10.34 -15.34 5.00
C LEU A 195 9.69 -16.70 5.26
N ASP A 196 10.48 -17.74 5.60
CA ASP A 196 10.05 -19.13 5.72
C ASP A 196 9.45 -19.44 7.09
N HIS A 197 8.39 -18.72 7.46
CA HIS A 197 7.63 -18.98 8.69
C HIS A 197 6.15 -18.64 8.48
N LYS A 198 5.28 -19.06 9.43
CA LYS A 198 3.81 -18.93 9.34
C LYS A 198 3.34 -17.49 9.12
N ASP A 199 4.01 -16.52 9.70
CA ASP A 199 3.69 -15.09 9.60
C ASP A 199 4.47 -14.39 8.45
N GLY A 200 5.38 -15.10 7.78
CA GLY A 200 6.11 -14.70 6.58
C GLY A 200 5.34 -15.02 5.30
N ALA A 201 6.00 -15.65 4.33
CA ALA A 201 5.37 -15.97 3.04
C ALA A 201 4.16 -16.91 3.19
N TRP A 202 4.18 -17.80 4.17
CA TRP A 202 3.11 -18.79 4.40
C TRP A 202 1.85 -18.19 5.00
N GLY A 203 1.89 -17.01 5.61
CA GLY A 203 0.70 -16.27 6.04
C GLY A 203 -0.22 -15.85 4.88
N CYS A 204 0.29 -15.78 3.66
CA CYS A 204 -0.53 -15.42 2.50
C CYS A 204 -1.50 -16.54 2.11
N GLN A 205 -2.81 -16.26 2.16
CA GLN A 205 -3.90 -17.17 1.77
C GLN A 205 -4.32 -17.07 0.30
N THR A 206 -3.58 -16.34 -0.53
CA THR A 206 -3.79 -16.25 -1.99
C THR A 206 -5.18 -15.70 -2.39
N LEU A 207 -5.71 -14.72 -1.67
CA LEU A 207 -7.05 -14.15 -1.87
C LEU A 207 -7.13 -13.05 -2.95
N TRP A 208 -6.03 -12.67 -3.56
CA TRP A 208 -5.90 -11.70 -4.66
C TRP A 208 -6.34 -10.26 -4.37
N LYS A 209 -6.86 -9.95 -3.19
CA LYS A 209 -7.33 -8.59 -2.85
C LYS A 209 -6.21 -7.55 -2.97
N CYS A 210 -4.99 -7.88 -2.51
CA CYS A 210 -3.82 -7.01 -2.60
C CYS A 210 -3.42 -6.68 -4.06
N THR A 211 -3.55 -7.63 -4.98
CA THR A 211 -3.29 -7.42 -6.41
C THR A 211 -4.34 -6.49 -7.04
N LYS A 212 -5.62 -6.70 -6.70
CA LYS A 212 -6.74 -5.92 -7.27
C LYS A 212 -6.67 -4.44 -6.93
N VAL A 213 -6.22 -4.09 -5.73
CA VAL A 213 -6.20 -2.69 -5.24
C VAL A 213 -4.86 -1.98 -5.49
N CYS A 214 -3.86 -2.65 -6.08
CA CYS A 214 -2.55 -2.05 -6.27
C CYS A 214 -2.60 -0.93 -7.33
N PRO A 215 -2.39 0.36 -6.96
CA PRO A 215 -2.44 1.47 -7.91
C PRO A 215 -1.30 1.42 -8.94
N LYS A 216 -0.25 0.64 -8.66
CA LYS A 216 0.89 0.43 -9.57
C LYS A 216 0.79 -0.86 -10.36
N GLN A 217 -0.36 -1.58 -10.28
CA GLN A 217 -0.65 -2.83 -11.01
C GLN A 217 0.42 -3.92 -10.80
N ILE A 218 0.99 -3.98 -9.59
CA ILE A 218 1.94 -5.01 -9.22
C ILE A 218 1.18 -6.33 -9.07
N PRO A 219 1.65 -7.45 -9.65
CA PRO A 219 1.02 -8.76 -9.50
C PRO A 219 1.38 -9.39 -8.15
N VAL A 220 1.03 -8.70 -7.05
CA VAL A 220 1.43 -8.98 -5.66
C VAL A 220 1.28 -10.44 -5.28
N THR A 221 0.10 -11.04 -5.55
CA THR A 221 -0.19 -12.43 -5.20
C THR A 221 0.70 -13.42 -5.99
N LYS A 222 0.99 -13.12 -7.26
CA LYS A 222 1.88 -13.93 -8.11
C LYS A 222 3.31 -13.87 -7.58
N GLU A 223 3.80 -12.70 -7.19
CA GLU A 223 5.14 -12.52 -6.64
C GLU A 223 5.31 -13.27 -5.31
N ILE A 224 4.30 -13.22 -4.42
CA ILE A 224 4.30 -14.01 -3.17
C ILE A 224 4.33 -15.52 -3.49
N GLY A 225 3.58 -15.97 -4.49
CA GLY A 225 3.63 -17.37 -4.97
C GLY A 225 5.03 -17.79 -5.47
N GLN A 226 5.77 -16.86 -6.08
CA GLN A 226 7.15 -17.12 -6.52
C GLN A 226 8.12 -17.20 -5.33
N ILE A 227 7.93 -16.38 -4.29
CA ILE A 227 8.69 -16.51 -3.04
C ILE A 227 8.49 -17.92 -2.46
N LYS A 228 7.24 -18.38 -2.32
CA LYS A 228 6.93 -19.72 -1.80
C LYS A 228 7.61 -20.82 -2.61
N ARG A 229 7.60 -20.73 -3.93
CA ARG A 229 8.31 -21.68 -4.81
C ARG A 229 9.82 -21.67 -4.55
N ARG A 230 10.42 -20.49 -4.47
CA ARG A 230 11.86 -20.35 -4.19
C ARG A 230 12.26 -20.96 -2.86
N ILE A 231 11.43 -20.80 -1.81
CA ILE A 231 11.62 -21.45 -0.51
C ILE A 231 11.63 -22.99 -0.67
N HIS A 232 10.64 -23.56 -1.39
CA HIS A 232 10.57 -25.00 -1.62
C HIS A 232 11.77 -25.55 -2.40
N GLU A 233 12.23 -24.84 -3.43
CA GLU A 233 13.40 -25.23 -4.23
C GLU A 233 14.68 -25.32 -3.38
N MET A 234 14.84 -24.39 -2.44
CA MET A 234 16.02 -24.39 -1.56
C MET A 234 15.98 -25.48 -0.47
N LYS A 235 14.79 -25.88 -0.03
CA LYS A 235 14.66 -27.01 0.93
C LYS A 235 14.92 -28.39 0.31
N ARG A 236 14.89 -28.49 -1.02
CA ARG A 236 15.15 -29.74 -1.75
C ARG A 236 16.60 -29.96 -2.13
N LYS A 237 17.43 -28.93 -2.00
CA LYS A 237 18.89 -28.96 -2.22
C LYS A 237 19.63 -29.22 -0.92
#